data_52adf9cefdc24d3ee1fe295dd1296c5c
#
_entry.id   52adf9cefdc24d3ee1fe295dd1296c5c
#
_cell.length_a   1.000
_cell.length_b   1.000
_cell.length_c   1.000
_cell.angle_alpha   90.00
_cell.angle_beta   90.00
_cell.angle_gamma   90.00
#
_symmetry.space_group_name_H-M   'P 1'
#
loop_
_entity.id
_entity.type
_entity.pdbx_description
1 polymer ?
#
loop_
_entity_poly.entity_id
_entity_poly.type
_entity_poly.pdbx_seq_one_letter_code
_entity_poly.pdbx_strand_id
1 'polypeptide(L)'
;MDGAELMRKVVAGFEKSDLRPLLDAMHDEIVWKTANKHKGLFRFDGHYKGKAVVVDVLAKLSVDYTFRSFVEKEILASEDVVWGLFDVSLAFDPKGLGRPAKDIELEMAIRWKLKDGKIIEHQAFFDTASLLIQQGAMAVPVPQP
;
A
#
# COMPACT_ATOMS: atom_id res chain seq x y z
N MET A 1 -18.41 -1.23 13.22
CA MET A 1 -17.10 -0.56 13.04
C MET A 1 -17.23 0.38 11.86
N ASP A 2 -16.94 1.66 12.05
CA ASP A 2 -16.98 2.62 10.94
C ASP A 2 -15.74 2.48 10.04
N GLY A 3 -15.76 3.18 8.90
CA GLY A 3 -14.67 3.07 7.93
C GLY A 3 -13.33 3.57 8.45
N ALA A 4 -13.32 4.61 9.28
CA ALA A 4 -12.08 5.12 9.87
C ALA A 4 -11.46 4.11 10.85
N GLU A 5 -12.27 3.50 11.70
CA GLU A 5 -11.79 2.45 12.62
C GLU A 5 -11.28 1.23 11.85
N LEU A 6 -11.97 0.85 10.78
CA LEU A 6 -11.54 -0.26 9.92
C LEU A 6 -10.16 0.04 9.31
N MET A 7 -9.95 1.24 8.80
CA MET A 7 -8.66 1.64 8.22
C MET A 7 -7.55 1.63 9.26
N ARG A 8 -7.79 2.15 10.46
CA ARG A 8 -6.82 2.10 11.56
C ARG A 8 -6.43 0.68 11.92
N LYS A 9 -7.41 -0.21 11.97
CA LYS A 9 -7.18 -1.63 12.28
C LYS A 9 -6.31 -2.30 11.20
N VAL A 10 -6.58 -2.03 9.93
CA VAL A 10 -5.84 -2.60 8.81
C VAL A 10 -4.39 -2.11 8.79
N VAL A 11 -4.15 -0.80 8.93
CA VAL A 11 -2.78 -0.28 8.93
C VAL A 11 -1.99 -0.71 10.16
N ALA A 12 -2.64 -0.86 11.31
CA ALA A 12 -2.00 -1.43 12.50
C ALA A 12 -1.55 -2.88 12.25
N GLY A 13 -2.30 -3.64 11.46
CA GLY A 13 -1.91 -4.97 11.02
C GLY A 13 -0.66 -4.95 10.15
N PHE A 14 -0.60 -4.04 9.19
CA PHE A 14 0.60 -3.88 8.34
C PHE A 14 1.86 -3.59 9.16
N GLU A 15 1.75 -2.77 10.20
CA GLU A 15 2.89 -2.46 11.08
C GLU A 15 3.44 -3.70 11.80
N LYS A 16 2.61 -4.71 11.98
CA LYS A 16 2.95 -5.96 12.66
C LYS A 16 3.18 -7.12 11.71
N SER A 17 3.19 -6.86 10.41
CA SER A 17 3.22 -7.90 9.36
C SER A 17 2.06 -8.90 9.49
N ASP A 18 0.91 -8.42 9.93
CA ASP A 18 -0.32 -9.21 10.08
C ASP A 18 -1.36 -8.71 9.07
N LEU A 19 -1.58 -9.48 8.02
CA LEU A 19 -2.53 -9.14 6.96
C LEU A 19 -3.97 -9.61 7.25
N ARG A 20 -4.20 -10.33 8.34
CA ARG A 20 -5.56 -10.85 8.66
C ARG A 20 -6.62 -9.76 8.74
N PRO A 21 -6.36 -8.60 9.38
CA PRO A 21 -7.35 -7.54 9.40
C PRO A 21 -7.75 -7.06 8.00
N LEU A 22 -6.78 -6.96 7.08
CA LEU A 22 -7.06 -6.61 5.69
C LEU A 22 -7.84 -7.72 4.98
N LEU A 23 -7.39 -8.96 5.10
CA LEU A 23 -8.04 -10.10 4.44
C LEU A 23 -9.49 -10.25 4.88
N ASP A 24 -9.75 -10.08 6.18
CA ASP A 24 -11.10 -10.15 6.73
C ASP A 24 -11.99 -8.98 6.26
N ALA A 25 -11.39 -7.82 5.98
CA ALA A 25 -12.10 -6.63 5.54
C ALA A 25 -12.39 -6.62 4.04
N MET A 26 -11.73 -7.45 3.23
CA MET A 26 -11.90 -7.44 1.78
C MET A 26 -13.19 -8.13 1.34
N HIS A 27 -13.91 -7.47 0.44
CA HIS A 27 -15.01 -8.08 -0.31
C HIS A 27 -14.45 -9.11 -1.31
N ASP A 28 -15.19 -10.19 -1.56
CA ASP A 28 -14.75 -11.22 -2.51
C ASP A 28 -14.51 -10.69 -3.92
N GLU A 29 -15.25 -9.65 -4.32
CA GLU A 29 -15.12 -9.00 -5.63
C GLU A 29 -14.29 -7.73 -5.60
N ILE A 30 -13.40 -7.58 -4.61
CA ILE A 30 -12.57 -6.38 -4.47
C ILE A 30 -11.80 -6.07 -5.75
N VAL A 31 -11.67 -4.77 -6.04
CA VAL A 31 -10.75 -4.24 -7.04
C VAL A 31 -9.61 -3.54 -6.32
N TRP A 32 -8.39 -3.98 -6.61
CA TRP A 32 -7.17 -3.44 -6.01
C TRP A 32 -6.37 -2.73 -7.09
N LYS A 33 -6.11 -1.45 -6.89
CA LYS A 33 -5.44 -0.60 -7.88
C LYS A 33 -4.21 0.05 -7.29
N THR A 34 -3.14 0.12 -8.08
CA THR A 34 -2.07 1.09 -7.85
C THR A 34 -2.38 2.38 -8.59
N ALA A 35 -1.92 3.51 -8.04
CA ALA A 35 -2.24 4.83 -8.60
C ALA A 35 -1.51 5.12 -9.91
N ASN A 36 -0.30 4.58 -10.07
CA ASN A 36 0.45 4.83 -11.29
C ASN A 36 -0.15 4.05 -12.45
N LYS A 37 -0.17 4.68 -13.63
CA LYS A 37 -0.72 4.08 -14.85
C LYS A 37 0.34 3.37 -15.68
N HIS A 38 1.59 3.46 -15.29
CA HIS A 38 2.70 2.83 -15.99
C HIS A 38 2.93 1.44 -15.39
N LYS A 39 2.78 0.41 -16.19
CA LYS A 39 2.94 -0.98 -15.75
C LYS A 39 4.41 -1.34 -15.58
N GLY A 40 4.71 -2.14 -14.58
CA GLY A 40 6.04 -2.73 -14.41
C GLY A 40 7.05 -1.86 -13.66
N LEU A 41 6.63 -0.78 -13.01
CA LEU A 41 7.50 -0.02 -12.11
C LEU A 41 7.81 -0.82 -10.83
N PHE A 42 6.84 -1.58 -10.37
CA PHE A 42 6.93 -2.43 -9.17
C PHE A 42 6.28 -3.77 -9.44
N ARG A 43 6.66 -4.82 -8.70
CA ARG A 43 6.05 -6.15 -8.85
C ARG A 43 4.57 -6.16 -8.50
N PHE A 44 4.13 -5.23 -7.63
CA PHE A 44 2.75 -5.14 -7.19
C PHE A 44 1.88 -4.24 -8.07
N ASP A 45 2.44 -3.63 -9.11
CA ASP A 45 1.70 -2.72 -9.98
C ASP A 45 0.61 -3.42 -10.76
N GLY A 46 -0.52 -2.74 -10.89
CA GLY A 46 -1.60 -3.16 -11.77
C GLY A 46 -2.97 -2.89 -11.19
N HIS A 47 -3.96 -3.39 -11.91
CA HIS A 47 -5.36 -3.41 -11.50
C HIS A 47 -5.78 -4.87 -11.38
N TYR A 48 -6.19 -5.27 -10.19
CA TYR A 48 -6.50 -6.66 -9.90
C TYR A 48 -7.93 -6.77 -9.40
N LYS A 49 -8.63 -7.82 -9.82
CA LYS A 49 -10.02 -8.07 -9.42
C LYS A 49 -10.13 -9.43 -8.74
N GLY A 50 -10.83 -9.44 -7.61
CA GLY A 50 -11.12 -10.65 -6.85
C GLY A 50 -10.14 -10.86 -5.69
N LYS A 51 -10.68 -11.28 -4.55
CA LYS A 51 -9.92 -11.46 -3.31
C LYS A 51 -8.74 -12.43 -3.48
N ALA A 52 -8.94 -13.56 -4.17
CA ALA A 52 -7.88 -14.54 -4.38
C ALA A 52 -6.69 -13.95 -5.15
N VAL A 53 -6.97 -13.13 -6.18
CA VAL A 53 -5.92 -12.46 -6.97
C VAL A 53 -5.19 -11.43 -6.11
N VAL A 54 -5.91 -10.66 -5.29
CA VAL A 54 -5.31 -9.65 -4.41
C VAL A 54 -4.41 -10.30 -3.36
N VAL A 55 -4.78 -11.47 -2.84
CA VAL A 55 -3.92 -12.23 -1.91
C VAL A 55 -2.55 -12.52 -2.55
N ASP A 56 -2.52 -12.90 -3.82
CA ASP A 56 -1.25 -13.14 -4.54
C ASP A 56 -0.44 -11.86 -4.71
N VAL A 57 -1.10 -10.71 -4.96
CA VAL A 57 -0.43 -9.41 -5.05
C VAL A 57 0.18 -9.03 -3.71
N LEU A 58 -0.54 -9.23 -2.61
CA LEU A 58 -0.04 -8.97 -1.26
C LEU A 58 1.15 -9.85 -0.92
N ALA A 59 1.15 -11.10 -1.36
CA ALA A 59 2.29 -11.99 -1.19
C ALA A 59 3.53 -11.45 -1.90
N LYS A 60 3.39 -10.95 -3.13
CA LYS A 60 4.49 -10.31 -3.88
C LYS A 60 4.99 -9.04 -3.20
N LEU A 61 4.08 -8.22 -2.71
CA LEU A 61 4.43 -7.01 -1.96
C LEU A 61 5.27 -7.37 -0.73
N SER A 62 4.88 -8.41 0.00
CA SER A 62 5.55 -8.85 1.22
C SER A 62 6.93 -9.47 0.98
N VAL A 63 7.23 -9.93 -0.24
CA VAL A 63 8.57 -10.43 -0.60
C VAL A 63 9.58 -9.27 -0.64
N ASP A 64 9.17 -8.11 -1.16
CA ASP A 64 10.07 -6.98 -1.39
C ASP A 64 10.06 -5.95 -0.26
N TYR A 65 8.93 -5.79 0.43
CA TYR A 65 8.72 -4.70 1.38
C TYR A 65 8.25 -5.20 2.75
N THR A 66 8.77 -4.58 3.80
CA THR A 66 8.29 -4.76 5.17
C THR A 66 7.85 -3.41 5.71
N PHE A 67 6.56 -3.25 6.00
CA PHE A 67 6.04 -2.03 6.59
C PHE A 67 6.40 -1.97 8.08
N ARG A 68 6.90 -0.82 8.55
CA ARG A 68 7.33 -0.61 9.93
C ARG A 68 6.37 0.28 10.70
N SER A 69 5.92 1.37 10.07
CA SER A 69 4.99 2.29 10.71
C SER A 69 4.06 2.98 9.72
N PHE A 70 2.85 3.26 10.20
CA PHE A 70 1.85 4.11 9.54
C PHE A 70 1.45 5.16 10.56
N VAL A 71 2.00 6.36 10.45
CA VAL A 71 1.62 7.47 11.32
C VAL A 71 0.45 8.20 10.70
N GLU A 72 -0.70 8.13 11.33
CA GLU A 72 -1.92 8.76 10.84
C GLU A 72 -1.78 10.27 10.86
N LYS A 73 -2.04 10.92 9.72
CA LYS A 73 -2.13 12.38 9.60
C LYS A 73 -3.59 12.82 9.55
N GLU A 74 -4.41 12.10 8.79
CA GLU A 74 -5.82 12.42 8.62
C GLU A 74 -6.57 11.19 8.11
N ILE A 75 -7.75 10.93 8.66
CA ILE A 75 -8.70 9.98 8.08
C ILE A 75 -10.05 10.68 7.95
N LEU A 76 -10.62 10.66 6.74
CA LEU A 76 -11.94 11.16 6.44
C LEU A 76 -12.80 10.00 5.96
N ALA A 77 -13.94 9.81 6.58
CA ALA A 77 -14.85 8.72 6.24
C ALA A 77 -16.26 9.24 6.06
N SER A 78 -16.90 8.83 4.98
CA SER A 78 -18.33 8.90 4.78
C SER A 78 -18.92 7.50 4.93
N GLU A 79 -20.17 7.31 4.55
CA GLU A 79 -20.85 6.02 4.69
C GLU A 79 -20.14 4.90 3.90
N ASP A 80 -19.66 5.20 2.70
CA ASP A 80 -19.14 4.20 1.76
C ASP A 80 -17.75 4.53 1.19
N VAL A 81 -17.13 5.65 1.59
CA VAL A 81 -15.80 6.05 1.12
C VAL A 81 -14.93 6.44 2.29
N VAL A 82 -13.70 5.95 2.31
CA VAL A 82 -12.71 6.27 3.35
C VAL A 82 -11.43 6.75 2.67
N TRP A 83 -10.92 7.89 3.13
CA TRP A 83 -9.61 8.40 2.75
C TRP A 83 -8.72 8.49 3.98
N GLY A 84 -7.52 7.99 3.89
CA GLY A 84 -6.52 8.13 4.94
C GLY A 84 -5.21 8.66 4.38
N LEU A 85 -4.56 9.55 5.12
CA LEU A 85 -3.24 10.06 4.82
C LEU A 85 -2.29 9.68 5.94
N PHE A 86 -1.15 9.09 5.58
CA PHE A 86 -0.19 8.53 6.54
C PHE A 86 1.24 8.87 6.16
N ASP A 87 2.08 9.09 7.17
CA ASP A 87 3.52 8.97 6.99
C ASP A 87 3.90 7.51 7.19
N VAL A 88 4.52 6.91 6.19
CA VAL A 88 4.82 5.47 6.16
C VAL A 88 6.33 5.25 6.13
N SER A 89 6.80 4.42 7.04
CA SER A 89 8.18 3.93 7.06
C SER A 89 8.17 2.45 6.70
N LEU A 90 9.03 2.05 5.77
CA LEU A 90 9.12 0.67 5.33
C LEU A 90 10.56 0.32 4.94
N ALA A 91 10.84 -0.97 4.88
CA ALA A 91 12.10 -1.49 4.37
C ALA A 91 11.88 -2.12 2.99
N PHE A 92 12.74 -1.82 2.05
CA PHE A 92 12.83 -2.51 0.78
C PHE A 92 14.00 -3.49 0.87
N ASP A 93 13.71 -4.77 0.81
CA ASP A 93 14.69 -5.87 0.89
C ASP A 93 14.31 -6.95 -0.13
N PRO A 94 14.58 -6.71 -1.43
CA PRO A 94 14.14 -7.62 -2.49
C PRO A 94 14.94 -8.91 -2.43
N LYS A 95 14.26 -10.01 -2.18
CA LYS A 95 14.85 -11.34 -2.14
C LYS A 95 15.36 -11.75 -3.52
N GLY A 96 16.60 -12.26 -3.57
CA GLY A 96 17.17 -12.83 -4.79
C GLY A 96 17.64 -11.82 -5.84
N LEU A 97 17.63 -10.52 -5.57
CA LEU A 97 18.11 -9.51 -6.50
C LEU A 97 19.53 -9.01 -6.20
N GLY A 98 20.18 -9.48 -5.14
CA GLY A 98 21.52 -9.08 -4.77
C GLY A 98 21.68 -7.60 -4.42
N ARG A 99 20.58 -6.91 -4.13
CA ARG A 99 20.57 -5.48 -3.75
C ARG A 99 20.57 -5.35 -2.23
N PRO A 100 21.26 -4.34 -1.68
CA PRO A 100 21.20 -4.08 -0.25
C PRO A 100 19.80 -3.61 0.16
N ALA A 101 19.41 -3.93 1.39
CA ALA A 101 18.17 -3.41 1.97
C ALA A 101 18.22 -1.89 2.09
N LYS A 102 17.08 -1.23 1.88
CA LYS A 102 16.94 0.23 1.94
C LYS A 102 15.82 0.59 2.89
N ASP A 103 16.05 1.61 3.70
CA ASP A 103 15.00 2.24 4.48
C ASP A 103 14.29 3.30 3.62
N ILE A 104 12.97 3.30 3.65
CA ILE A 104 12.12 4.14 2.81
C ILE A 104 11.13 4.89 3.67
N GLU A 105 10.96 6.17 3.36
CA GLU A 105 9.97 7.06 3.96
C GLU A 105 9.06 7.60 2.86
N LEU A 106 7.75 7.44 3.03
CA LEU A 106 6.75 7.91 2.08
C LEU A 106 5.60 8.60 2.80
N GLU A 107 4.97 9.55 2.11
CA GLU A 107 3.62 9.94 2.44
C GLU A 107 2.68 9.17 1.52
N MET A 108 1.65 8.55 2.08
CA MET A 108 0.74 7.68 1.34
C MET A 108 -0.71 8.05 1.65
N ALA A 109 -1.50 8.22 0.59
CA ALA A 109 -2.94 8.34 0.71
C ALA A 109 -3.59 7.04 0.27
N ILE A 110 -4.51 6.54 1.08
CA ILE A 110 -5.27 5.31 0.80
C ILE A 110 -6.73 5.68 0.64
N ARG A 111 -7.33 5.21 -0.45
CA ARG A 111 -8.76 5.37 -0.69
C ARG A 111 -9.43 4.02 -0.74
N TRP A 112 -10.49 3.86 0.04
CA TRP A 112 -11.37 2.70 -0.03
C TRP A 112 -12.78 3.11 -0.40
N LYS A 113 -13.42 2.26 -1.18
CA LYS A 113 -14.87 2.21 -1.32
C LYS A 113 -15.37 0.99 -0.58
N LEU A 114 -16.43 1.16 0.20
CA LEU A 114 -17.01 0.09 1.01
C LEU A 114 -18.35 -0.36 0.41
N LYS A 115 -18.61 -1.66 0.49
CA LYS A 115 -19.90 -2.27 0.16
C LYS A 115 -20.18 -3.34 1.19
N ASP A 116 -21.37 -3.26 1.83
CA ASP A 116 -21.76 -4.19 2.88
C ASP A 116 -20.70 -4.31 4.02
N GLY A 117 -20.09 -3.18 4.37
CA GLY A 117 -19.06 -3.12 5.40
C GLY A 117 -17.71 -3.70 4.99
N LYS A 118 -17.53 -4.09 3.73
CA LYS A 118 -16.30 -4.66 3.20
C LYS A 118 -15.66 -3.71 2.18
N ILE A 119 -14.34 -3.82 2.02
CA ILE A 119 -13.59 -3.05 1.02
C ILE A 119 -13.87 -3.65 -0.35
N ILE A 120 -14.61 -2.92 -1.19
CA ILE A 120 -14.88 -3.32 -2.58
C ILE A 120 -13.88 -2.70 -3.56
N GLU A 121 -13.24 -1.60 -3.20
CA GLU A 121 -12.21 -0.96 -4.01
C GLU A 121 -11.12 -0.40 -3.12
N HIS A 122 -9.87 -0.65 -3.47
CA HIS A 122 -8.68 -0.12 -2.81
C HIS A 122 -7.81 0.59 -3.83
N GLN A 123 -7.32 1.77 -3.48
CA GLN A 123 -6.33 2.48 -4.25
C GLN A 123 -5.38 3.23 -3.31
N ALA A 124 -4.07 3.05 -3.52
CA ALA A 124 -3.05 3.77 -2.77
C ALA A 124 -2.33 4.74 -3.70
N PHE A 125 -2.02 5.92 -3.17
CA PHE A 125 -1.31 6.98 -3.87
C PHE A 125 -0.05 7.33 -3.09
N PHE A 126 1.07 7.34 -3.77
CA PHE A 126 2.34 7.77 -3.19
C PHE A 126 3.24 8.30 -4.31
N ASP A 127 4.28 9.01 -3.95
CA ASP A 127 5.25 9.53 -4.91
C ASP A 127 6.09 8.37 -5.47
N THR A 128 5.75 7.91 -6.67
CA THR A 128 6.42 6.79 -7.31
C THR A 128 7.88 7.09 -7.64
N ALA A 129 8.20 8.32 -8.04
CA ALA A 129 9.58 8.73 -8.28
C ALA A 129 10.42 8.67 -7.00
N SER A 130 9.87 9.16 -5.88
CA SER A 130 10.53 9.08 -4.58
C SER A 130 10.79 7.63 -4.17
N LEU A 131 9.82 6.74 -4.34
CA LEU A 131 10.03 5.32 -4.02
C LEU A 131 11.14 4.71 -4.88
N LEU A 132 11.12 4.96 -6.20
CA LEU A 132 12.15 4.45 -7.10
C LEU A 132 13.54 4.97 -6.76
N ILE A 133 13.66 6.25 -6.40
CA ILE A 133 14.94 6.85 -5.98
C ILE A 133 15.42 6.22 -4.68
N GLN A 134 14.56 6.13 -3.69
CA GLN A 134 14.92 5.61 -2.36
C GLN A 134 15.32 4.13 -2.42
N GLN A 135 14.68 3.34 -3.25
CA GLN A 135 15.06 1.93 -3.41
C GLN A 135 16.24 1.70 -4.37
N GLY A 136 16.79 2.77 -4.94
CA GLY A 136 17.97 2.69 -5.80
C GLY A 136 17.70 2.29 -7.25
N ALA A 137 16.44 2.29 -7.67
CA ALA A 137 16.05 1.95 -9.04
C ALA A 137 16.11 3.14 -10.00
N MET A 138 16.17 4.36 -9.49
CA MET A 138 16.24 5.59 -10.29
C MET A 138 17.18 6.59 -9.61
N ALA A 139 18.01 7.25 -10.42
CA ALA A 139 18.86 8.34 -9.93
C ALA A 139 18.08 9.64 -9.79
N VAL A 140 18.55 10.53 -8.91
CA VAL A 140 18.00 11.90 -8.83
C VAL A 140 18.24 12.59 -10.16
N PRO A 141 17.20 13.11 -10.85
CA PRO A 141 17.30 13.57 -12.24
C PRO A 141 18.01 14.94 -12.40
N VAL A 142 18.21 15.68 -11.31
CA VAL A 142 18.90 16.96 -11.32
C VAL A 142 20.08 16.92 -10.35
N PRO A 143 21.20 17.65 -10.67
CA PRO A 143 22.32 17.71 -9.75
C PRO A 143 21.91 18.33 -8.41
N GLN A 144 22.43 17.79 -7.32
CA GLN A 144 22.24 18.39 -5.99
C GLN A 144 23.08 19.67 -5.88
N PRO A 145 22.54 20.74 -5.24
CA PRO A 145 23.29 21.98 -5.02
C PRO A 145 24.48 21.82 -4.09
#